data_2eb85a82938c435054c971e84ebbee5c
#
_entry.id   2eb85a82938c435054c971e84ebbee5c
#
_cell.length_a   1.000
_cell.length_b   1.000
_cell.length_c   1.000
_cell.angle_alpha   90.00
_cell.angle_beta   90.00
_cell.angle_gamma   90.00
#
_symmetry.space_group_name_H-M   'P 1'
#
loop_
_entity.id
_entity.type
_entity.pdbx_description
1 polymer ?
#
loop_
_entity_poly.entity_id
_entity_poly.type
_entity_poly.pdbx_seq_one_letter_code
_entity_poly.pdbx_strand_id
1 'polypeptide(L)'
;MPPDTATTSTTPERPMLPTLRRFAPYLWPKDAPVLRLRIVGAMLLVIASKVTQVYASAYTLKWAVDRMAQGERGAVWIVIALVLGYAGARFSTTLFDNLRNTVFERVGQDATRRLAASVFRHLHQLSLRFHLERRTGAVTKVVERGTKSIDTMLYFMLFNIAPTVLELVLVLNIFRSSFGWGLVAATVVMVATYIWFTRMVTDWRAALRTRMNDLDTGAVSHAVDSLLNFETVKYFGAEEREGKRYDAAMAAYANAAVTSENSLAWLNVGQALITNVMLGGGMAFVAWGWGRGAFSAGDVVFVSTLLSQLFRPLDLLGMVYRTIRQGVIDMGAMFDLIDTPSEVVDAPGAPPLVVARGHVRFENVRFGYDKGMPILKGIDLDIPAGKTLAVVGPSGAGKSTLARLLYRFYDLTGGRITVDGQDIAQVTQASLRSAIGIVPQDTVLFNDTIGYNIGYGREGAGQAEIETAARGAAIAGFIERQPQGYGTRVGERGLKLSGGEKQRVAIARTLLKNPPVLILDEATSALDSRTEGEILDTLQAIERGRTTIVIAHRLSTVVHADEIVVLEAGQVVERGSHAALLRKDGLYAEMWNRQAQERAEETLAAE
;
A
#
# COMPACT_ATOMS: atom_id res chain seq x y z
N MET A 1 -13.42 -34.04 -6.39
CA MET A 1 -12.71 -33.17 -5.46
C MET A 1 -13.73 -32.61 -4.50
N PRO A 2 -13.60 -32.78 -3.18
CA PRO A 2 -14.49 -32.12 -2.22
C PRO A 2 -14.24 -30.61 -2.24
N PRO A 3 -15.25 -29.77 -1.94
CA PRO A 3 -15.10 -28.33 -1.97
C PRO A 3 -14.13 -27.91 -0.86
N ASP A 4 -13.16 -27.10 -1.23
CA ASP A 4 -12.27 -26.41 -0.29
C ASP A 4 -13.10 -25.69 0.76
N THR A 5 -12.99 -26.13 1.99
CA THR A 5 -13.46 -25.43 3.15
C THR A 5 -12.69 -24.10 3.22
N ALA A 6 -13.31 -23.06 2.68
CA ALA A 6 -12.87 -21.70 2.93
C ALA A 6 -12.82 -21.50 4.45
N THR A 7 -11.64 -21.64 5.02
CA THR A 7 -11.36 -21.21 6.37
C THR A 7 -11.68 -19.72 6.42
N THR A 8 -12.83 -19.40 6.99
CA THR A 8 -13.13 -18.05 7.45
C THR A 8 -12.02 -17.66 8.41
N SER A 9 -11.02 -16.96 7.88
CA SER A 9 -10.01 -16.30 8.70
C SER A 9 -10.75 -15.22 9.49
N THR A 10 -11.23 -15.57 10.66
CA THR A 10 -11.57 -14.60 11.70
C THR A 10 -10.30 -13.85 11.99
N THR A 11 -10.15 -12.70 11.35
CA THR A 11 -9.06 -11.76 11.67
C THR A 11 -9.14 -11.52 13.17
N PRO A 12 -8.11 -11.83 13.97
CA PRO A 12 -8.17 -11.69 15.42
C PRO A 12 -8.55 -10.24 15.75
N GLU A 13 -9.50 -10.05 16.67
CA GLU A 13 -9.90 -8.72 17.15
C GLU A 13 -8.66 -8.03 17.72
N ARG A 14 -8.11 -7.10 16.94
CA ARG A 14 -6.94 -6.34 17.40
C ARG A 14 -7.38 -5.35 18.44
N PRO A 15 -6.69 -5.29 19.57
CA PRO A 15 -7.03 -4.32 20.60
C PRO A 15 -6.80 -2.90 20.06
N MET A 16 -7.82 -2.06 20.17
CA MET A 16 -7.83 -0.69 19.64
C MET A 16 -6.72 0.18 20.26
N LEU A 17 -6.53 0.06 21.56
CA LEU A 17 -5.62 0.91 22.34
C LEU A 17 -4.14 0.81 21.92
N PRO A 18 -3.55 -0.39 21.71
CA PRO A 18 -2.17 -0.50 21.24
C PRO A 18 -1.94 0.10 19.86
N THR A 19 -2.86 -0.08 18.91
CA THR A 19 -2.76 0.50 17.56
C THR A 19 -2.77 2.04 17.62
N LEU A 20 -3.67 2.61 18.41
CA LEU A 20 -3.75 4.06 18.63
C LEU A 20 -2.49 4.61 19.31
N ARG A 21 -1.95 3.90 20.30
CA ARG A 21 -0.70 4.29 20.97
C ARG A 21 0.50 4.29 20.02
N ARG A 22 0.57 3.37 19.08
CA ARG A 22 1.61 3.33 18.03
C ARG A 22 1.49 4.48 17.05
N PHE A 23 0.28 4.98 16.84
CA PHE A 23 0.02 6.11 15.96
C PHE A 23 0.28 7.48 16.63
N ALA A 24 0.18 7.57 17.96
CA ALA A 24 0.33 8.81 18.72
C ALA A 24 1.62 9.63 18.39
N PRO A 25 2.80 9.02 18.15
CA PRO A 25 4.00 9.77 17.76
C PRO A 25 3.88 10.53 16.45
N TYR A 26 3.09 10.03 15.49
CA TYR A 26 2.84 10.70 14.22
C TYR A 26 1.92 11.91 14.35
N LEU A 27 1.02 11.87 15.35
CA LEU A 27 0.17 13.01 15.71
C LEU A 27 0.91 14.11 16.44
N TRP A 28 1.90 13.76 17.27
CA TRP A 28 2.64 14.71 18.08
C TRP A 28 4.12 14.71 17.69
N PRO A 29 4.47 15.21 16.49
CA PRO A 29 5.83 15.15 15.98
C PRO A 29 6.77 16.01 16.84
N LYS A 30 7.85 15.40 17.33
CA LYS A 30 8.84 16.10 18.17
C LYS A 30 9.59 17.17 17.38
N ASP A 31 9.73 16.98 16.09
CA ASP A 31 10.56 17.76 15.18
C ASP A 31 9.83 18.96 14.53
N ALA A 32 8.51 19.11 14.79
CA ALA A 32 7.70 20.13 14.13
C ALA A 32 6.84 20.95 15.14
N PRO A 33 7.42 21.96 15.81
CA PRO A 33 6.72 22.76 16.81
C PRO A 33 5.49 23.49 16.24
N VAL A 34 5.54 23.90 14.97
CA VAL A 34 4.41 24.57 14.30
C VAL A 34 3.19 23.64 14.19
N LEU A 35 3.39 22.35 13.93
CA LEU A 35 2.28 21.40 13.86
C LEU A 35 1.64 21.19 15.25
N ARG A 36 2.44 21.14 16.32
CA ARG A 36 1.90 21.07 17.69
C ARG A 36 1.08 22.31 18.05
N LEU A 37 1.55 23.50 17.69
CA LEU A 37 0.78 24.72 17.89
C LEU A 37 -0.56 24.69 17.16
N ARG A 38 -0.59 24.14 15.94
CA ARG A 38 -1.83 23.94 15.17
C ARG A 38 -2.78 22.96 15.87
N ILE A 39 -2.28 21.86 16.44
CA ILE A 39 -3.11 20.90 17.18
C ILE A 39 -3.75 21.59 18.39
N VAL A 40 -2.96 22.30 19.19
CA VAL A 40 -3.46 23.06 20.34
C VAL A 40 -4.49 24.11 19.89
N GLY A 41 -4.20 24.87 18.84
CA GLY A 41 -5.11 25.85 18.26
C GLY A 41 -6.44 25.21 17.79
N ALA A 42 -6.38 24.06 17.13
CA ALA A 42 -7.57 23.32 16.71
C ALA A 42 -8.40 22.86 17.92
N MET A 43 -7.76 22.35 18.98
CA MET A 43 -8.46 21.95 20.22
C MET A 43 -9.09 23.14 20.93
N LEU A 44 -8.45 24.29 20.98
CA LEU A 44 -9.04 25.51 21.52
C LEU A 44 -10.26 25.96 20.71
N LEU A 45 -10.20 25.87 19.37
CA LEU A 45 -11.35 26.17 18.51
C LEU A 45 -12.52 25.18 18.72
N VAL A 46 -12.24 23.90 19.00
CA VAL A 46 -13.28 22.93 19.39
C VAL A 46 -13.96 23.36 20.67
N ILE A 47 -13.18 23.74 21.69
CA ILE A 47 -13.74 24.19 22.98
C ILE A 47 -14.56 25.46 22.78
N ALA A 48 -14.03 26.43 22.06
CA ALA A 48 -14.72 27.69 21.76
C ALA A 48 -16.03 27.46 21.00
N SER A 49 -16.01 26.57 19.99
CA SER A 49 -17.20 26.18 19.23
C SER A 49 -18.27 25.58 20.14
N LYS A 50 -17.90 24.61 20.99
CA LYS A 50 -18.86 23.92 21.87
C LYS A 50 -19.39 24.79 23.01
N VAL A 51 -18.54 25.63 23.61
CA VAL A 51 -18.96 26.60 24.60
C VAL A 51 -19.93 27.60 23.98
N THR A 52 -19.63 28.15 22.82
CA THR A 52 -20.52 29.08 22.10
C THR A 52 -21.84 28.41 21.73
N GLN A 53 -21.80 27.17 21.26
CA GLN A 53 -22.99 26.40 20.88
C GLN A 53 -23.91 26.14 22.09
N VAL A 54 -23.35 25.65 23.19
CA VAL A 54 -24.13 25.21 24.36
C VAL A 54 -24.57 26.38 25.24
N TYR A 55 -23.69 27.38 25.44
CA TYR A 55 -24.04 28.53 26.30
C TYR A 55 -24.58 29.69 25.48
N ALA A 56 -23.81 30.28 24.58
CA ALA A 56 -24.20 31.52 23.94
C ALA A 56 -25.49 31.35 23.10
N SER A 57 -25.57 30.32 22.24
CA SER A 57 -26.75 30.18 21.39
C SER A 57 -28.01 29.76 22.19
N ALA A 58 -27.87 28.85 23.17
CA ALA A 58 -29.03 28.35 23.90
C ALA A 58 -29.58 29.40 24.86
N TYR A 59 -28.73 30.12 25.61
CA TYR A 59 -29.18 31.16 26.54
C TYR A 59 -29.74 32.41 25.85
N THR A 60 -29.14 32.86 24.73
CA THR A 60 -29.70 34.00 24.00
C THR A 60 -31.10 33.71 23.46
N LEU A 61 -31.34 32.49 22.99
CA LEU A 61 -32.68 32.08 22.55
C LEU A 61 -33.66 32.00 23.72
N LYS A 62 -33.24 31.38 24.84
CA LYS A 62 -34.04 31.34 26.07
C LYS A 62 -34.47 32.73 26.50
N TRP A 63 -33.52 33.66 26.67
CA TRP A 63 -33.81 35.01 27.14
C TRP A 63 -34.68 35.81 26.15
N ALA A 64 -34.53 35.60 24.84
CA ALA A 64 -35.43 36.20 23.86
C ALA A 64 -36.87 35.74 24.05
N VAL A 65 -37.08 34.42 24.23
CA VAL A 65 -38.43 33.86 24.48
C VAL A 65 -39.01 34.33 25.81
N ASP A 66 -38.23 34.36 26.88
CA ASP A 66 -38.68 34.83 28.19
C ASP A 66 -39.14 36.30 28.16
N ARG A 67 -38.39 37.18 27.48
CA ARG A 67 -38.77 38.60 27.29
C ARG A 67 -40.05 38.76 26.47
N MET A 68 -40.20 37.93 25.42
CA MET A 68 -41.43 37.93 24.63
C MET A 68 -42.65 37.46 25.45
N ALA A 69 -42.47 36.42 26.28
CA ALA A 69 -43.56 35.88 27.13
C ALA A 69 -44.01 36.83 28.25
N GLN A 70 -43.11 37.70 28.74
CA GLN A 70 -43.41 38.73 29.74
C GLN A 70 -44.24 39.90 29.16
N GLY A 71 -44.43 39.98 27.85
CA GLY A 71 -45.30 40.97 27.22
C GLY A 71 -44.74 42.42 27.22
N GLU A 72 -43.46 42.62 27.52
CA GLU A 72 -42.80 43.92 27.59
C GLU A 72 -42.61 44.52 26.17
N ARG A 73 -43.66 45.15 25.62
CA ARG A 73 -43.65 45.75 24.28
C ARG A 73 -42.54 46.84 24.13
N GLY A 74 -42.14 47.48 25.24
CA GLY A 74 -41.04 48.45 25.26
C GLY A 74 -39.65 47.84 25.08
N ALA A 75 -39.49 46.54 25.25
CA ALA A 75 -38.22 45.81 25.14
C ALA A 75 -37.96 45.17 23.77
N VAL A 76 -38.70 45.55 22.72
CA VAL A 76 -38.56 44.98 21.34
C VAL A 76 -37.12 45.01 20.84
N TRP A 77 -36.38 46.10 21.05
CA TRP A 77 -35.00 46.18 20.64
C TRP A 77 -34.08 45.21 21.39
N ILE A 78 -34.37 44.90 22.67
CA ILE A 78 -33.61 43.90 23.43
C ILE A 78 -33.88 42.51 22.86
N VAL A 79 -35.13 42.19 22.52
CA VAL A 79 -35.47 40.91 21.87
C VAL A 79 -34.79 40.77 20.50
N ILE A 80 -34.80 41.85 19.68
CA ILE A 80 -34.11 41.85 18.41
C ILE A 80 -32.60 41.63 18.61
N ALA A 81 -31.98 42.30 19.57
CA ALA A 81 -30.57 42.15 19.90
C ALA A 81 -30.26 40.69 20.36
N LEU A 82 -31.12 40.05 21.16
CA LEU A 82 -30.97 38.66 21.60
C LEU A 82 -31.09 37.68 20.42
N VAL A 83 -32.03 37.90 19.51
CA VAL A 83 -32.22 37.09 18.30
C VAL A 83 -31.01 37.23 17.37
N LEU A 84 -30.50 38.44 17.17
CA LEU A 84 -29.26 38.68 16.41
C LEU A 84 -28.07 38.06 17.11
N GLY A 85 -28.00 38.12 18.44
CA GLY A 85 -26.98 37.44 19.27
C GLY A 85 -27.01 35.92 19.09
N TYR A 86 -28.22 35.33 19.06
CA TYR A 86 -28.38 33.91 18.73
C TYR A 86 -27.87 33.56 17.33
N ALA A 87 -28.22 34.36 16.31
CA ALA A 87 -27.75 34.16 14.95
C ALA A 87 -26.22 34.30 14.86
N GLY A 88 -25.66 35.32 15.56
CA GLY A 88 -24.22 35.53 15.66
C GLY A 88 -23.49 34.38 16.36
N ALA A 89 -24.05 33.84 17.44
CA ALA A 89 -23.48 32.67 18.12
C ALA A 89 -23.51 31.43 17.23
N ARG A 90 -24.56 31.19 16.49
CA ARG A 90 -24.63 30.08 15.51
C ARG A 90 -23.63 30.24 14.37
N PHE A 91 -23.50 31.45 13.85
CA PHE A 91 -22.47 31.75 12.84
C PHE A 91 -21.05 31.52 13.40
N SER A 92 -20.78 31.99 14.62
CA SER A 92 -19.48 31.81 15.28
C SER A 92 -19.13 30.33 15.48
N THR A 93 -20.13 29.48 15.83
CA THR A 93 -19.94 28.03 15.93
C THR A 93 -19.48 27.46 14.57
N THR A 94 -20.18 27.80 13.48
CA THR A 94 -19.81 27.38 12.14
C THR A 94 -18.43 27.90 11.72
N LEU A 95 -18.12 29.15 12.07
CA LEU A 95 -16.81 29.76 11.81
C LEU A 95 -15.69 29.01 12.54
N PHE A 96 -15.85 28.74 13.85
CA PHE A 96 -14.87 28.00 14.63
C PHE A 96 -14.67 26.58 14.12
N ASP A 97 -15.72 25.88 13.70
CA ASP A 97 -15.64 24.55 13.14
C ASP A 97 -14.85 24.53 11.81
N ASN A 98 -15.09 25.51 10.93
CA ASN A 98 -14.36 25.61 9.67
C ASN A 98 -12.89 26.04 9.86
N LEU A 99 -12.64 27.00 10.75
CA LEU A 99 -11.27 27.41 11.11
C LEU A 99 -10.48 26.25 11.71
N ARG A 100 -11.10 25.49 12.61
CA ARG A 100 -10.52 24.26 13.18
C ARG A 100 -10.13 23.27 12.09
N ASN A 101 -11.03 22.97 11.14
CA ASN A 101 -10.76 22.07 10.04
C ASN A 101 -9.57 22.56 9.21
N THR A 102 -9.56 23.84 8.82
CA THR A 102 -8.47 24.45 8.05
C THR A 102 -7.11 24.40 8.78
N VAL A 103 -7.12 24.65 10.10
CA VAL A 103 -5.88 24.61 10.92
C VAL A 103 -5.35 23.18 11.04
N PHE A 104 -6.26 22.20 11.21
CA PHE A 104 -5.89 20.80 11.45
C PHE A 104 -5.57 20.03 10.16
N GLU A 105 -6.16 20.39 9.03
CA GLU A 105 -5.98 19.67 7.76
C GLU A 105 -4.50 19.43 7.45
N ARG A 106 -3.67 20.45 7.64
CA ARG A 106 -2.23 20.35 7.42
C ARG A 106 -1.53 19.36 8.36
N VAL A 107 -2.07 19.15 9.57
CA VAL A 107 -1.54 18.16 10.53
C VAL A 107 -1.89 16.74 10.07
N GLY A 108 -3.15 16.51 9.67
CA GLY A 108 -3.61 15.23 9.15
C GLY A 108 -2.82 14.79 7.92
N GLN A 109 -2.68 15.69 6.95
CA GLN A 109 -1.93 15.41 5.71
C GLN A 109 -0.44 15.17 5.95
N ASP A 110 0.21 15.92 6.88
CA ASP A 110 1.62 15.67 7.21
C ASP A 110 1.83 14.33 7.92
N ALA A 111 0.93 13.97 8.84
CA ALA A 111 0.97 12.66 9.52
C ALA A 111 0.80 11.51 8.51
N THR A 112 -0.17 11.62 7.60
CA THR A 112 -0.41 10.66 6.52
C THR A 112 0.80 10.54 5.60
N ARG A 113 1.38 11.67 5.16
CA ARG A 113 2.57 11.71 4.31
C ARG A 113 3.78 11.04 4.97
N ARG A 114 4.07 11.36 6.24
CA ARG A 114 5.20 10.77 6.98
C ARG A 114 5.08 9.28 7.13
N LEU A 115 3.88 8.80 7.48
CA LEU A 115 3.65 7.38 7.65
C LEU A 115 3.70 6.64 6.31
N ALA A 116 3.06 7.17 5.26
CA ALA A 116 3.12 6.60 3.92
C ALA A 116 4.57 6.50 3.41
N ALA A 117 5.37 7.56 3.59
CA ALA A 117 6.78 7.57 3.20
C ALA A 117 7.62 6.56 4.00
N SER A 118 7.30 6.36 5.29
CA SER A 118 8.00 5.39 6.14
C SER A 118 7.68 3.95 5.71
N VAL A 119 6.42 3.65 5.45
CA VAL A 119 5.98 2.34 4.94
C VAL A 119 6.61 2.05 3.58
N PHE A 120 6.54 3.01 2.64
CA PHE A 120 7.10 2.85 1.30
C PHE A 120 8.60 2.58 1.33
N ARG A 121 9.35 3.31 2.16
CA ARG A 121 10.79 3.08 2.35
C ARG A 121 11.06 1.70 2.93
N HIS A 122 10.29 1.28 3.93
CA HIS A 122 10.44 -0.04 4.53
C HIS A 122 10.14 -1.17 3.54
N LEU A 123 9.08 -1.05 2.72
CA LEU A 123 8.76 -2.03 1.69
C LEU A 123 9.92 -2.25 0.71
N HIS A 124 10.68 -1.20 0.37
CA HIS A 124 11.88 -1.33 -0.48
C HIS A 124 13.09 -1.94 0.24
N GLN A 125 13.07 -2.02 1.56
CA GLN A 125 14.10 -2.69 2.36
C GLN A 125 13.79 -4.17 2.62
N LEU A 126 12.55 -4.61 2.34
CA LEU A 126 12.17 -6.02 2.50
C LEU A 126 12.83 -6.90 1.45
N SER A 127 12.97 -8.19 1.79
CA SER A 127 13.62 -9.19 0.95
C SER A 127 12.87 -9.46 -0.36
N LEU A 128 13.61 -9.97 -1.35
CA LEU A 128 13.02 -10.43 -2.62
C LEU A 128 11.94 -11.49 -2.39
N ARG A 129 12.13 -12.39 -1.41
CA ARG A 129 11.16 -13.42 -1.03
C ARG A 129 9.79 -12.81 -0.69
N PHE A 130 9.77 -11.77 0.16
CA PHE A 130 8.54 -11.06 0.51
C PHE A 130 7.76 -10.60 -0.72
N HIS A 131 8.46 -10.04 -1.71
CA HIS A 131 7.83 -9.52 -2.94
C HIS A 131 7.38 -10.62 -3.90
N LEU A 132 8.05 -11.78 -3.91
CA LEU A 132 7.65 -12.93 -4.72
C LEU A 132 6.45 -13.69 -4.12
N GLU A 133 6.39 -13.83 -2.80
CA GLU A 133 5.30 -14.52 -2.10
C GLU A 133 4.01 -13.71 -2.03
N ARG A 134 4.10 -12.38 -2.03
CA ARG A 134 2.94 -11.49 -1.90
C ARG A 134 2.62 -10.78 -3.20
N ARG A 135 1.34 -10.77 -3.56
CA ARG A 135 0.87 -10.02 -4.73
C ARG A 135 1.04 -8.52 -4.48
N THR A 136 1.77 -7.84 -5.34
CA THR A 136 2.05 -6.38 -5.25
C THR A 136 0.77 -5.56 -5.07
N GLY A 137 -0.32 -5.89 -5.79
CA GLY A 137 -1.61 -5.22 -5.65
C GLY A 137 -2.22 -5.35 -4.26
N ALA A 138 -2.03 -6.48 -3.57
CA ALA A 138 -2.52 -6.67 -2.20
C ALA A 138 -1.75 -5.76 -1.22
N VAL A 139 -0.43 -5.68 -1.35
CA VAL A 139 0.42 -4.80 -0.52
C VAL A 139 0.07 -3.34 -0.75
N THR A 140 -0.05 -2.90 -2.00
CA THR A 140 -0.46 -1.53 -2.35
C THR A 140 -1.81 -1.17 -1.76
N LYS A 141 -2.78 -2.08 -1.80
CA LYS A 141 -4.12 -1.88 -1.23
C LYS A 141 -4.10 -1.75 0.30
N VAL A 142 -3.23 -2.48 1.00
CA VAL A 142 -3.04 -2.32 2.45
C VAL A 142 -2.49 -0.94 2.79
N VAL A 143 -1.50 -0.46 2.04
CA VAL A 143 -0.92 0.88 2.23
C VAL A 143 -1.97 1.97 1.95
N GLU A 144 -2.70 1.86 0.84
CA GLU A 144 -3.76 2.82 0.48
C GLU A 144 -4.86 2.89 1.54
N ARG A 145 -5.38 1.73 1.99
CA ARG A 145 -6.42 1.69 3.03
C ARG A 145 -5.90 2.23 4.36
N GLY A 146 -4.70 1.82 4.78
CA GLY A 146 -4.09 2.28 6.01
C GLY A 146 -3.89 3.79 6.04
N THR A 147 -3.41 4.39 4.96
CA THR A 147 -3.22 5.85 4.86
C THR A 147 -4.55 6.62 4.87
N LYS A 148 -5.58 6.16 4.16
CA LYS A 148 -6.92 6.77 4.18
C LYS A 148 -7.60 6.64 5.54
N SER A 149 -7.40 5.50 6.21
CA SER A 149 -7.99 5.24 7.53
C SER A 149 -7.43 6.15 8.61
N ILE A 150 -6.17 6.63 8.47
CA ILE A 150 -5.57 7.59 9.40
C ILE A 150 -6.36 8.89 9.44
N ASP A 151 -6.52 9.53 8.28
CA ASP A 151 -7.22 10.80 8.17
C ASP A 151 -8.66 10.70 8.69
N THR A 152 -9.37 9.69 8.24
CA THR A 152 -10.75 9.43 8.66
C THR A 152 -10.88 9.18 10.17
N MET A 153 -9.98 8.38 10.74
CA MET A 153 -9.99 8.05 12.16
C MET A 153 -9.67 9.28 13.02
N LEU A 154 -8.69 10.08 12.61
CA LEU A 154 -8.36 11.33 13.30
C LEU A 154 -9.53 12.31 13.29
N TYR A 155 -10.15 12.47 12.13
CA TYR A 155 -11.32 13.31 12.00
C TYR A 155 -12.43 12.89 12.98
N PHE A 156 -12.78 11.61 13.03
CA PHE A 156 -13.85 11.14 13.92
C PHE A 156 -13.47 11.20 15.39
N MET A 157 -12.23 10.87 15.76
CA MET A 157 -11.82 10.95 17.17
C MET A 157 -11.77 12.38 17.69
N LEU A 158 -11.10 13.28 16.97
CA LEU A 158 -10.86 14.64 17.46
C LEU A 158 -12.04 15.58 17.22
N PHE A 159 -12.80 15.36 16.14
CA PHE A 159 -13.84 16.31 15.72
C PHE A 159 -15.28 15.78 15.82
N ASN A 160 -15.42 14.53 16.24
CA ASN A 160 -16.74 13.96 16.50
C ASN A 160 -16.85 13.47 17.95
N ILE A 161 -16.03 12.51 18.37
CA ILE A 161 -16.15 11.94 19.72
C ILE A 161 -15.77 12.95 20.81
N ALA A 162 -14.60 13.57 20.72
CA ALA A 162 -14.14 14.48 21.77
C ALA A 162 -15.06 15.70 21.95
N PRO A 163 -15.52 16.39 20.87
CA PRO A 163 -16.52 17.46 21.01
C PRO A 163 -17.86 16.99 21.56
N THR A 164 -18.33 15.79 21.20
CA THR A 164 -19.58 15.22 21.71
C THR A 164 -19.52 14.94 23.21
N VAL A 165 -18.41 14.38 23.69
CA VAL A 165 -18.19 14.17 25.13
C VAL A 165 -18.14 15.51 25.87
N LEU A 166 -17.45 16.51 25.33
CA LEU A 166 -17.42 17.85 25.91
C LEU A 166 -18.82 18.47 25.95
N GLU A 167 -19.58 18.37 24.86
CA GLU A 167 -20.96 18.87 24.78
C GLU A 167 -21.88 18.22 25.82
N LEU A 168 -21.79 16.88 25.96
CA LEU A 168 -22.54 16.15 26.99
C LEU A 168 -22.22 16.68 28.40
N VAL A 169 -20.93 16.85 28.72
CA VAL A 169 -20.50 17.38 30.02
C VAL A 169 -21.04 18.78 30.26
N LEU A 170 -20.98 19.67 29.26
CA LEU A 170 -21.50 21.04 29.36
C LEU A 170 -23.01 21.05 29.54
N VAL A 171 -23.77 20.24 28.80
CA VAL A 171 -25.24 20.12 28.90
C VAL A 171 -25.65 19.57 30.28
N LEU A 172 -24.96 18.50 30.75
CA LEU A 172 -25.25 17.95 32.09
C LEU A 172 -24.98 18.94 33.22
N ASN A 173 -23.92 19.77 33.05
CA ASN A 173 -23.64 20.84 34.01
C ASN A 173 -24.77 21.91 34.05
N ILE A 174 -25.29 22.28 32.88
CA ILE A 174 -26.46 23.19 32.79
C ILE A 174 -27.69 22.55 33.41
N PHE A 175 -27.98 21.30 33.09
CA PHE A 175 -29.14 20.60 33.65
C PHE A 175 -29.07 20.49 35.18
N ARG A 176 -27.88 20.21 35.70
CA ARG A 176 -27.68 20.20 37.17
C ARG A 176 -27.96 21.54 37.81
N SER A 177 -27.43 22.62 37.23
CA SER A 177 -27.54 23.97 37.83
C SER A 177 -28.91 24.59 37.68
N SER A 178 -29.64 24.32 36.57
CA SER A 178 -30.92 24.99 36.26
C SER A 178 -32.15 24.14 36.55
N PHE A 179 -32.07 22.78 36.43
CA PHE A 179 -33.20 21.88 36.51
C PHE A 179 -33.06 20.77 37.56
N GLY A 180 -31.91 20.68 38.22
CA GLY A 180 -31.61 19.70 39.24
C GLY A 180 -31.21 18.31 38.72
N TRP A 181 -30.99 17.37 39.64
CA TRP A 181 -30.45 16.03 39.35
C TRP A 181 -31.42 15.11 38.59
N GLY A 182 -32.75 15.37 38.63
CA GLY A 182 -33.72 14.53 37.91
C GLY A 182 -33.51 14.53 36.41
N LEU A 183 -33.32 15.71 35.79
CA LEU A 183 -33.08 15.83 34.36
C LEU A 183 -31.68 15.30 33.96
N VAL A 184 -30.68 15.47 34.83
CA VAL A 184 -29.35 14.88 34.66
C VAL A 184 -29.43 13.36 34.62
N ALA A 185 -30.08 12.72 35.59
CA ALA A 185 -30.23 11.27 35.65
C ALA A 185 -30.99 10.74 34.42
N ALA A 186 -32.10 11.40 34.04
CA ALA A 186 -32.86 11.03 32.84
C ALA A 186 -32.00 11.09 31.57
N THR A 187 -31.19 12.14 31.41
CA THR A 187 -30.31 12.30 30.26
C THR A 187 -29.21 11.22 30.23
N VAL A 188 -28.59 10.91 31.37
CA VAL A 188 -27.56 9.86 31.46
C VAL A 188 -28.16 8.48 31.16
N VAL A 189 -29.33 8.16 31.71
CA VAL A 189 -30.04 6.90 31.41
C VAL A 189 -30.39 6.81 29.93
N MET A 190 -30.88 7.89 29.34
CA MET A 190 -31.18 7.94 27.91
C MET A 190 -29.95 7.70 27.07
N VAL A 191 -28.83 8.39 27.33
CA VAL A 191 -27.57 8.20 26.58
C VAL A 191 -27.07 6.76 26.72
N ALA A 192 -27.13 6.19 27.93
CA ALA A 192 -26.76 4.80 28.16
C ALA A 192 -27.67 3.82 27.40
N THR A 193 -28.99 4.03 27.44
CA THR A 193 -29.95 3.21 26.67
C THR A 193 -29.76 3.34 25.19
N TYR A 194 -29.47 4.56 24.67
CA TYR A 194 -29.19 4.82 23.28
C TYR A 194 -27.93 4.07 22.80
N ILE A 195 -26.85 4.15 23.57
CA ILE A 195 -25.58 3.45 23.25
C ILE A 195 -25.79 1.94 23.28
N TRP A 196 -26.46 1.42 24.30
CA TRP A 196 -26.76 0.00 24.43
C TRP A 196 -27.60 -0.53 23.26
N PHE A 197 -28.70 0.17 22.93
CA PHE A 197 -29.59 -0.18 21.82
C PHE A 197 -28.83 -0.14 20.47
N THR A 198 -28.07 0.94 20.23
CA THR A 198 -27.28 1.11 19.01
C THR A 198 -26.29 -0.03 18.86
N ARG A 199 -25.57 -0.41 19.93
CA ARG A 199 -24.63 -1.51 19.92
C ARG A 199 -25.32 -2.84 19.61
N MET A 200 -26.38 -3.16 20.34
CA MET A 200 -27.11 -4.42 20.17
C MET A 200 -27.63 -4.60 18.73
N VAL A 201 -28.24 -3.57 18.15
CA VAL A 201 -28.77 -3.63 16.79
C VAL A 201 -27.66 -3.62 15.76
N THR A 202 -26.57 -2.88 15.99
CA THR A 202 -25.43 -2.84 15.07
C THR A 202 -24.72 -4.19 15.01
N ASP A 203 -24.55 -4.88 16.14
CA ASP A 203 -23.95 -6.22 16.18
C ASP A 203 -24.83 -7.24 15.43
N TRP A 204 -26.14 -7.19 15.61
CA TRP A 204 -27.08 -8.01 14.83
C TRP A 204 -27.00 -7.72 13.32
N ARG A 205 -26.95 -6.45 12.93
CA ARG A 205 -26.85 -6.03 11.53
C ARG A 205 -25.52 -6.43 10.87
N ALA A 206 -24.46 -6.57 11.66
CA ALA A 206 -23.14 -6.91 11.13
C ALA A 206 -23.17 -8.20 10.31
N ALA A 207 -23.87 -9.24 10.78
CA ALA A 207 -24.01 -10.51 10.06
C ALA A 207 -24.76 -10.36 8.72
N LEU A 208 -25.83 -9.56 8.69
CA LEU A 208 -26.59 -9.28 7.47
C LEU A 208 -25.74 -8.54 6.43
N ARG A 209 -24.95 -7.57 6.87
CA ARG A 209 -24.07 -6.79 6.02
C ARG A 209 -22.90 -7.62 5.48
N THR A 210 -22.33 -8.51 6.30
CA THR A 210 -21.29 -9.44 5.84
C THR A 210 -21.83 -10.31 4.72
N ARG A 211 -23.01 -10.92 4.91
CA ARG A 211 -23.63 -11.74 3.86
C ARG A 211 -23.88 -10.96 2.55
N MET A 212 -24.37 -9.72 2.66
CA MET A 212 -24.54 -8.83 1.49
C MET A 212 -23.20 -8.58 0.77
N ASN A 213 -22.14 -8.26 1.52
CA ASN A 213 -20.82 -8.01 0.95
C ASN A 213 -20.20 -9.26 0.31
N ASP A 214 -20.42 -10.44 0.87
CA ASP A 214 -19.93 -11.71 0.31
C ASP A 214 -20.61 -12.01 -1.03
N LEU A 215 -21.92 -11.78 -1.13
CA LEU A 215 -22.68 -11.92 -2.37
C LEU A 215 -22.26 -10.87 -3.42
N ASP A 216 -22.02 -9.62 -3.04
CA ASP A 216 -21.48 -8.59 -3.92
C ASP A 216 -20.12 -8.98 -4.49
N THR A 217 -19.21 -9.40 -3.59
CA THR A 217 -17.87 -9.86 -3.98
C THR A 217 -17.94 -11.05 -4.94
N GLY A 218 -18.85 -12.00 -4.68
CA GLY A 218 -19.09 -13.15 -5.55
C GLY A 218 -19.58 -12.72 -6.94
N ALA A 219 -20.56 -11.82 -7.02
CA ALA A 219 -21.09 -11.33 -8.28
C ALA A 219 -20.02 -10.58 -9.10
N VAL A 220 -19.25 -9.68 -8.46
CA VAL A 220 -18.15 -8.95 -9.09
C VAL A 220 -17.06 -9.92 -9.59
N SER A 221 -16.73 -10.95 -8.80
CA SER A 221 -15.74 -11.97 -9.18
C SER A 221 -16.19 -12.72 -10.46
N HIS A 222 -17.46 -13.11 -10.54
CA HIS A 222 -18.01 -13.75 -11.73
C HIS A 222 -17.95 -12.83 -12.97
N ALA A 223 -18.28 -11.55 -12.81
CA ALA A 223 -18.19 -10.59 -13.91
C ALA A 223 -16.75 -10.44 -14.41
N VAL A 224 -15.80 -10.28 -13.49
CA VAL A 224 -14.37 -10.16 -13.83
C VAL A 224 -13.86 -11.40 -14.52
N ASP A 225 -14.16 -12.61 -14.01
CA ASP A 225 -13.72 -13.88 -14.61
C ASP A 225 -14.29 -14.05 -16.02
N SER A 226 -15.58 -13.74 -16.23
CA SER A 226 -16.22 -13.80 -17.55
C SER A 226 -15.59 -12.82 -18.54
N LEU A 227 -15.27 -11.60 -18.10
CA LEU A 227 -14.63 -10.56 -18.94
C LEU A 227 -13.16 -10.87 -19.25
N LEU A 228 -12.42 -11.43 -18.30
CA LEU A 228 -11.04 -11.88 -18.53
C LEU A 228 -10.97 -13.05 -19.52
N ASN A 229 -12.01 -13.89 -19.55
CA ASN A 229 -12.15 -15.00 -20.47
C ASN A 229 -13.08 -14.70 -21.64
N PHE A 230 -13.18 -13.43 -22.05
CA PHE A 230 -14.13 -12.95 -23.07
C PHE A 230 -14.05 -13.77 -24.38
N GLU A 231 -12.84 -14.05 -24.85
CA GLU A 231 -12.64 -14.85 -26.06
C GLU A 231 -13.24 -16.25 -25.90
N THR A 232 -13.02 -16.89 -24.75
CA THR A 232 -13.60 -18.21 -24.46
C THR A 232 -15.12 -18.17 -24.47
N VAL A 233 -15.70 -17.14 -23.84
CA VAL A 233 -17.17 -16.94 -23.86
C VAL A 233 -17.68 -16.83 -25.30
N LYS A 234 -16.98 -16.10 -26.17
CA LYS A 234 -17.29 -15.95 -27.59
C LYS A 234 -17.12 -17.25 -28.38
N TYR A 235 -16.01 -17.99 -28.16
CA TYR A 235 -15.76 -19.25 -28.87
C TYR A 235 -16.85 -20.30 -28.61
N PHE A 236 -17.48 -20.26 -27.45
CA PHE A 236 -18.54 -21.20 -27.08
C PHE A 236 -19.96 -20.63 -27.18
N GLY A 237 -20.16 -19.40 -27.69
CA GLY A 237 -21.47 -18.77 -27.79
C GLY A 237 -22.21 -18.71 -26.45
N ALA A 238 -21.47 -18.49 -25.34
CA ALA A 238 -21.95 -18.66 -23.98
C ALA A 238 -22.45 -17.36 -23.32
N GLU A 239 -22.63 -16.27 -24.07
CA GLU A 239 -22.99 -14.95 -23.55
C GLU A 239 -24.28 -14.97 -22.73
N GLU A 240 -25.31 -15.64 -23.25
CA GLU A 240 -26.60 -15.75 -22.58
C GLU A 240 -26.49 -16.55 -21.26
N ARG A 241 -25.66 -17.60 -21.24
CA ARG A 241 -25.41 -18.40 -20.05
C ARG A 241 -24.69 -17.59 -18.97
N GLU A 242 -23.65 -16.84 -19.33
CA GLU A 242 -22.92 -15.99 -18.40
C GLU A 242 -23.78 -14.81 -17.94
N GLY A 243 -24.61 -14.22 -18.82
CA GLY A 243 -25.59 -13.22 -18.46
C GLY A 243 -26.58 -13.71 -17.40
N LYS A 244 -27.19 -14.88 -17.59
CA LYS A 244 -28.10 -15.49 -16.60
C LYS A 244 -27.41 -15.81 -15.28
N ARG A 245 -26.17 -16.27 -15.32
CA ARG A 245 -25.38 -16.57 -14.12
C ARG A 245 -25.10 -15.30 -13.31
N TYR A 246 -24.73 -14.23 -13.98
CA TYR A 246 -24.50 -12.92 -13.35
C TYR A 246 -25.80 -12.33 -12.77
N ASP A 247 -26.91 -12.38 -13.54
CA ASP A 247 -28.23 -11.92 -13.08
C ASP A 247 -28.69 -12.66 -11.82
N ALA A 248 -28.53 -13.98 -11.77
CA ALA A 248 -28.86 -14.77 -10.58
C ALA A 248 -28.00 -14.37 -9.36
N ALA A 249 -26.71 -14.09 -9.55
CA ALA A 249 -25.83 -13.60 -8.49
C ALA A 249 -26.25 -12.20 -8.00
N MET A 250 -26.58 -11.30 -8.93
CA MET A 250 -27.07 -9.96 -8.62
C MET A 250 -28.44 -9.97 -7.95
N ALA A 251 -29.33 -10.88 -8.31
CA ALA A 251 -30.63 -11.04 -7.63
C ALA A 251 -30.46 -11.49 -6.17
N ALA A 252 -29.51 -12.41 -5.92
CA ALA A 252 -29.17 -12.83 -4.56
C ALA A 252 -28.60 -11.67 -3.72
N TYR A 253 -27.68 -10.87 -4.31
CA TYR A 253 -27.15 -9.65 -3.71
C TYR A 253 -28.27 -8.63 -3.41
N ALA A 254 -29.16 -8.35 -4.37
CA ALA A 254 -30.26 -7.39 -4.22
C ALA A 254 -31.17 -7.75 -3.05
N ASN A 255 -31.54 -9.02 -2.89
CA ASN A 255 -32.35 -9.51 -1.76
C ASN A 255 -31.63 -9.32 -0.42
N ALA A 256 -30.33 -9.59 -0.36
CA ALA A 256 -29.52 -9.36 0.84
C ALA A 256 -29.36 -7.86 1.15
N ALA A 257 -29.22 -7.01 0.13
CA ALA A 257 -29.14 -5.57 0.25
C ALA A 257 -30.45 -4.98 0.83
N VAL A 258 -31.60 -5.40 0.31
CA VAL A 258 -32.92 -5.00 0.87
C VAL A 258 -33.05 -5.40 2.33
N THR A 259 -32.64 -6.61 2.70
CA THR A 259 -32.67 -7.08 4.10
C THR A 259 -31.76 -6.23 4.99
N SER A 260 -30.56 -5.90 4.51
CA SER A 260 -29.61 -5.03 5.19
C SER A 260 -30.16 -3.62 5.39
N GLU A 261 -30.80 -3.02 4.36
CA GLU A 261 -31.42 -1.70 4.45
C GLU A 261 -32.62 -1.67 5.39
N ASN A 262 -33.50 -2.66 5.34
CA ASN A 262 -34.61 -2.78 6.28
C ASN A 262 -34.12 -2.86 7.73
N SER A 263 -33.00 -3.54 7.98
CA SER A 263 -32.38 -3.57 9.31
C SER A 263 -31.84 -2.21 9.76
N LEU A 264 -31.41 -1.35 8.82
CA LEU A 264 -31.02 0.05 9.12
C LEU A 264 -32.24 0.89 9.50
N ALA A 265 -33.37 0.71 8.82
CA ALA A 265 -34.60 1.40 9.16
C ALA A 265 -35.03 1.12 10.62
N TRP A 266 -34.94 -0.13 11.06
CA TRP A 266 -35.22 -0.50 12.47
C TRP A 266 -34.29 0.20 13.47
N LEU A 267 -32.99 0.29 13.15
CA LEU A 267 -32.03 1.03 13.96
C LEU A 267 -32.44 2.50 14.09
N ASN A 268 -32.71 3.16 12.95
CA ASN A 268 -33.05 4.57 12.92
C ASN A 268 -34.38 4.86 13.66
N VAL A 269 -35.40 4.02 13.46
CA VAL A 269 -36.71 4.15 14.16
C VAL A 269 -36.54 3.98 15.66
N GLY A 270 -35.78 2.98 16.11
CA GLY A 270 -35.55 2.77 17.54
C GLY A 270 -34.75 3.91 18.18
N GLN A 271 -33.74 4.42 17.50
CA GLN A 271 -32.97 5.59 17.94
C GLN A 271 -33.87 6.83 18.05
N ALA A 272 -34.67 7.09 17.00
CA ALA A 272 -35.62 8.20 17.01
C ALA A 272 -36.67 8.07 18.15
N LEU A 273 -37.12 6.86 18.44
CA LEU A 273 -38.03 6.64 19.56
C LEU A 273 -37.40 7.04 20.90
N ILE A 274 -36.19 6.58 21.18
CA ILE A 274 -35.45 6.89 22.42
C ILE A 274 -35.25 8.40 22.56
N THR A 275 -34.77 9.07 21.51
CA THR A 275 -34.51 10.51 21.54
C THR A 275 -35.77 11.35 21.67
N ASN A 276 -36.86 10.99 20.96
CA ASN A 276 -38.12 11.73 21.04
C ASN A 276 -38.88 11.50 22.37
N VAL A 277 -38.78 10.31 22.97
CA VAL A 277 -39.30 10.07 24.32
C VAL A 277 -38.59 10.96 25.34
N MET A 278 -37.27 11.08 25.25
CA MET A 278 -36.52 11.98 26.13
C MET A 278 -36.83 13.45 25.87
N LEU A 279 -36.95 13.85 24.61
CA LEU A 279 -37.29 15.21 24.22
C LEU A 279 -38.68 15.58 24.77
N GLY A 280 -39.70 14.76 24.51
CA GLY A 280 -41.05 14.96 24.98
C GLY A 280 -41.15 14.94 26.52
N GLY A 281 -40.51 13.97 27.17
CA GLY A 281 -40.45 13.86 28.62
C GLY A 281 -39.74 15.03 29.30
N GLY A 282 -38.60 15.47 28.74
CA GLY A 282 -37.88 16.65 29.24
C GLY A 282 -38.68 17.94 29.10
N MET A 283 -39.29 18.15 27.93
CA MET A 283 -40.17 19.31 27.72
C MET A 283 -41.42 19.26 28.63
N ALA A 284 -42.04 18.10 28.79
CA ALA A 284 -43.19 17.94 29.69
C ALA A 284 -42.84 18.20 31.16
N PHE A 285 -41.66 17.74 31.60
CA PHE A 285 -41.15 18.05 32.95
C PHE A 285 -41.00 19.55 33.18
N VAL A 286 -40.41 20.27 32.23
CA VAL A 286 -40.21 21.73 32.34
C VAL A 286 -41.57 22.46 32.23
N ALA A 287 -42.47 22.04 31.34
CA ALA A 287 -43.80 22.61 31.19
C ALA A 287 -44.65 22.44 32.49
N TRP A 288 -44.55 21.27 33.13
CA TRP A 288 -45.18 21.03 34.43
C TRP A 288 -44.63 21.95 35.53
N GLY A 289 -43.31 22.17 35.56
CA GLY A 289 -42.66 23.13 36.45
C GLY A 289 -43.05 24.59 36.15
N TRP A 290 -43.20 24.94 34.85
CA TRP A 290 -43.72 26.24 34.45
C TRP A 290 -45.14 26.49 34.98
N GLY A 291 -46.04 25.52 34.89
CA GLY A 291 -47.37 25.62 35.47
C GLY A 291 -47.40 25.84 37.01
N ARG A 292 -46.30 25.52 37.69
CA ARG A 292 -46.08 25.77 39.13
C ARG A 292 -45.27 27.03 39.44
N GLY A 293 -44.88 27.80 38.43
CA GLY A 293 -44.05 28.99 38.58
C GLY A 293 -42.56 28.73 38.87
N ALA A 294 -42.11 27.45 38.75
CA ALA A 294 -40.72 27.08 39.00
C ALA A 294 -39.80 27.36 37.80
N PHE A 295 -40.32 27.29 36.57
CA PHE A 295 -39.59 27.48 35.31
C PHE A 295 -40.28 28.53 34.43
N SER A 296 -39.52 29.06 33.45
CA SER A 296 -40.02 30.02 32.47
C SER A 296 -40.47 29.37 31.16
N ALA A 297 -41.18 30.11 30.31
CA ALA A 297 -41.51 29.63 28.95
C ALA A 297 -40.25 29.41 28.10
N GLY A 298 -39.22 30.26 28.29
CA GLY A 298 -37.93 30.08 27.63
C GLY A 298 -37.20 28.82 28.07
N ASP A 299 -37.45 28.29 29.30
CA ASP A 299 -36.84 27.02 29.75
C ASP A 299 -37.30 25.80 28.94
N VAL A 300 -38.55 25.79 28.45
CA VAL A 300 -39.05 24.74 27.56
C VAL A 300 -38.24 24.72 26.24
N VAL A 301 -38.06 25.90 25.65
CA VAL A 301 -37.26 26.05 24.42
C VAL A 301 -35.78 25.75 24.67
N PHE A 302 -35.27 26.13 25.85
CA PHE A 302 -33.89 25.88 26.25
C PHE A 302 -33.58 24.37 26.36
N VAL A 303 -34.40 23.60 27.08
CA VAL A 303 -34.25 22.15 27.22
C VAL A 303 -34.39 21.46 25.86
N SER A 304 -35.38 21.86 25.05
CA SER A 304 -35.57 21.34 23.70
C SER A 304 -34.34 21.58 22.83
N THR A 305 -33.75 22.78 22.87
CA THR A 305 -32.56 23.13 22.10
C THR A 305 -31.36 22.30 22.54
N LEU A 306 -31.09 22.20 23.85
CA LEU A 306 -29.95 21.43 24.38
C LEU A 306 -30.06 19.93 24.09
N LEU A 307 -31.26 19.33 24.27
CA LEU A 307 -31.46 17.92 23.94
C LEU A 307 -31.32 17.66 22.46
N SER A 308 -31.87 18.52 21.59
CA SER A 308 -31.73 18.37 20.13
C SER A 308 -30.27 18.50 19.65
N GLN A 309 -29.48 19.37 20.28
CA GLN A 309 -28.05 19.48 20.01
C GLN A 309 -27.33 18.20 20.40
N LEU A 310 -27.62 17.64 21.57
CA LEU A 310 -27.00 16.43 22.09
C LEU A 310 -27.30 15.19 21.22
N PHE A 311 -28.52 15.10 20.63
CA PHE A 311 -28.92 13.92 19.84
C PHE A 311 -28.22 13.83 18.48
N ARG A 312 -27.95 14.96 17.81
CA ARG A 312 -27.33 14.97 16.49
C ARG A 312 -26.00 14.18 16.40
N PRO A 313 -25.03 14.35 17.31
CA PRO A 313 -23.82 13.53 17.30
C PRO A 313 -24.08 12.07 17.66
N LEU A 314 -25.10 11.78 18.50
CA LEU A 314 -25.42 10.41 18.89
C LEU A 314 -25.93 9.59 17.68
N ASP A 315 -26.69 10.20 16.78
CA ASP A 315 -27.16 9.54 15.55
C ASP A 315 -26.03 9.03 14.67
N LEU A 316 -24.85 9.66 14.73
CA LEU A 316 -23.67 9.25 14.00
C LEU A 316 -22.82 8.19 14.72
N LEU A 317 -23.07 7.91 16.01
CA LEU A 317 -22.23 7.02 16.82
C LEU A 317 -22.02 5.64 16.21
N GLY A 318 -23.05 5.04 15.63
CA GLY A 318 -22.94 3.74 14.98
C GLY A 318 -22.01 3.74 13.77
N MET A 319 -22.04 4.80 12.96
CA MET A 319 -21.15 5.00 11.83
C MET A 319 -19.72 5.27 12.33
N VAL A 320 -19.56 6.17 13.27
CA VAL A 320 -18.26 6.54 13.87
C VAL A 320 -17.57 5.32 14.47
N TYR A 321 -18.28 4.52 15.25
CA TYR A 321 -17.74 3.29 15.84
C TYR A 321 -17.21 2.32 14.78
N ARG A 322 -18.01 2.06 13.72
CA ARG A 322 -17.60 1.18 12.63
C ARG A 322 -16.38 1.72 11.87
N THR A 323 -16.39 3.01 11.59
CA THR A 323 -15.29 3.67 10.87
C THR A 323 -13.98 3.63 11.66
N ILE A 324 -14.04 3.87 12.96
CA ILE A 324 -12.88 3.77 13.85
C ILE A 324 -12.40 2.31 13.93
N ARG A 325 -13.31 1.34 14.10
CA ARG A 325 -12.96 -0.08 14.14
C ARG A 325 -12.28 -0.51 12.85
N GLN A 326 -12.83 -0.14 11.69
CA GLN A 326 -12.22 -0.42 10.39
C GLN A 326 -10.85 0.27 10.25
N GLY A 327 -10.74 1.53 10.66
CA GLY A 327 -9.48 2.27 10.66
C GLY A 327 -8.39 1.60 11.48
N VAL A 328 -8.74 1.08 12.66
CA VAL A 328 -7.80 0.32 13.52
C VAL A 328 -7.33 -0.97 12.84
N ILE A 329 -8.21 -1.68 12.14
CA ILE A 329 -7.86 -2.90 11.38
C ILE A 329 -6.91 -2.55 10.24
N ASP A 330 -7.25 -1.54 9.43
CA ASP A 330 -6.46 -1.13 8.26
C ASP A 330 -5.08 -0.59 8.68
N MET A 331 -5.04 0.23 9.72
CA MET A 331 -3.77 0.70 10.30
C MET A 331 -2.94 -0.45 10.89
N GLY A 332 -3.60 -1.38 11.57
CA GLY A 332 -2.96 -2.56 12.11
C GLY A 332 -2.27 -3.38 11.01
N ALA A 333 -2.96 -3.64 9.90
CA ALA A 333 -2.39 -4.33 8.75
C ALA A 333 -1.18 -3.58 8.14
N MET A 334 -1.22 -2.25 8.12
CA MET A 334 -0.11 -1.42 7.66
C MET A 334 1.07 -1.45 8.64
N PHE A 335 0.83 -1.44 9.96
CA PHE A 335 1.89 -1.59 10.96
C PHE A 335 2.55 -2.96 10.90
N ASP A 336 1.80 -4.04 10.58
CA ASP A 336 2.40 -5.36 10.37
C ASP A 336 3.38 -5.37 9.21
N LEU A 337 3.11 -4.59 8.14
CA LEU A 337 4.08 -4.43 7.06
C LEU A 337 5.36 -3.75 7.56
N ILE A 338 5.24 -2.74 8.43
CA ILE A 338 6.40 -2.05 9.02
C ILE A 338 7.18 -2.99 9.96
N ASP A 339 6.48 -3.86 10.68
CA ASP A 339 7.07 -4.80 11.63
C ASP A 339 7.67 -6.05 10.96
N THR A 340 7.38 -6.26 9.67
CA THR A 340 7.97 -7.38 8.92
C THR A 340 9.49 -7.20 8.85
N PRO A 341 10.29 -8.10 9.44
CA PRO A 341 11.73 -7.95 9.42
C PRO A 341 12.29 -8.17 8.02
N SER A 342 13.32 -7.40 7.65
CA SER A 342 14.12 -7.71 6.47
C SER A 342 14.95 -8.97 6.74
N GLU A 343 14.92 -9.96 5.82
CA GLU A 343 15.71 -11.19 5.96
C GLU A 343 17.21 -10.93 5.78
N VAL A 344 17.57 -9.98 4.93
CA VAL A 344 18.95 -9.62 4.62
C VAL A 344 19.22 -8.21 5.14
N VAL A 345 20.07 -8.11 6.16
CA VAL A 345 20.39 -6.85 6.83
C VAL A 345 21.90 -6.64 6.79
N ASP A 346 22.35 -5.41 6.63
CA ASP A 346 23.77 -5.09 6.73
C ASP A 346 24.27 -5.30 8.16
N ALA A 347 25.48 -5.84 8.30
CA ALA A 347 26.09 -5.98 9.62
C ALA A 347 26.26 -4.59 10.27
N PRO A 348 26.10 -4.47 11.60
CA PRO A 348 26.31 -3.20 12.28
C PRO A 348 27.71 -2.64 11.99
N GLY A 349 27.76 -1.43 11.40
CA GLY A 349 29.04 -0.80 11.04
C GLY A 349 29.73 -1.39 9.81
N ALA A 350 29.00 -2.15 8.97
CA ALA A 350 29.56 -2.70 7.74
C ALA A 350 30.20 -1.61 6.86
N PRO A 351 31.47 -1.81 6.44
CA PRO A 351 32.15 -0.88 5.56
C PRO A 351 31.57 -0.95 4.12
N PRO A 352 31.76 0.08 3.30
CA PRO A 352 31.46 -0.02 1.89
C PRO A 352 32.43 -0.99 1.19
N LEU A 353 31.92 -1.74 0.21
CA LEU A 353 32.76 -2.55 -0.69
C LEU A 353 33.68 -1.66 -1.53
N VAL A 354 34.96 -1.95 -1.52
CA VAL A 354 35.95 -1.27 -2.36
C VAL A 354 36.42 -2.24 -3.45
N VAL A 355 36.02 -1.98 -4.69
CA VAL A 355 36.41 -2.82 -5.83
C VAL A 355 37.65 -2.23 -6.54
N ALA A 356 38.78 -2.95 -6.48
CA ALA A 356 39.99 -2.56 -7.12
C ALA A 356 40.20 -3.25 -8.51
N ARG A 357 39.89 -4.52 -8.58
CA ARG A 357 40.09 -5.36 -9.79
C ARG A 357 38.80 -6.08 -10.22
N GLY A 358 37.90 -6.37 -9.28
CA GLY A 358 36.67 -7.08 -9.53
C GLY A 358 36.81 -8.60 -9.55
N HIS A 359 37.77 -9.17 -8.83
CA HIS A 359 37.93 -10.63 -8.69
C HIS A 359 36.79 -11.19 -7.86
N VAL A 360 36.00 -12.14 -8.37
CA VAL A 360 34.85 -12.74 -7.69
C VAL A 360 35.13 -14.20 -7.38
N ARG A 361 34.88 -14.61 -6.12
CA ARG A 361 35.04 -16.02 -5.71
C ARG A 361 33.83 -16.52 -4.95
N PHE A 362 33.40 -17.73 -5.26
CA PHE A 362 32.43 -18.51 -4.51
C PHE A 362 33.22 -19.64 -3.83
N GLU A 363 33.12 -19.75 -2.52
CA GLU A 363 33.88 -20.72 -1.74
C GLU A 363 32.90 -21.62 -0.94
N ASN A 364 32.78 -22.88 -1.34
CA ASN A 364 31.90 -23.91 -0.78
C ASN A 364 30.46 -23.39 -0.55
N VAL A 365 29.92 -22.66 -1.54
CA VAL A 365 28.63 -21.98 -1.42
C VAL A 365 27.48 -22.98 -1.37
N ARG A 366 26.69 -22.90 -0.30
CA ARG A 366 25.49 -23.71 -0.08
C ARG A 366 24.30 -22.81 0.09
N PHE A 367 23.20 -23.20 -0.54
CA PHE A 367 21.97 -22.40 -0.47
C PHE A 367 20.71 -23.23 -0.79
N GLY A 368 19.59 -22.89 -0.14
CA GLY A 368 18.24 -23.35 -0.47
C GLY A 368 17.23 -22.27 -0.13
N TYR A 369 16.19 -22.14 -0.97
CA TYR A 369 15.11 -21.17 -0.71
C TYR A 369 14.29 -21.57 0.51
N ASP A 370 14.05 -22.88 0.68
CA ASP A 370 13.32 -23.44 1.82
C ASP A 370 14.20 -24.35 2.66
N LYS A 371 13.90 -24.42 3.95
CA LYS A 371 14.60 -25.33 4.88
C LYS A 371 14.40 -26.78 4.42
N GLY A 372 15.49 -27.46 4.11
CA GLY A 372 15.48 -28.87 3.70
C GLY A 372 15.52 -29.11 2.18
N MET A 373 15.47 -28.06 1.34
CA MET A 373 15.61 -28.17 -0.12
C MET A 373 16.86 -27.45 -0.63
N PRO A 374 18.06 -28.08 -0.58
CA PRO A 374 19.29 -27.47 -1.03
C PRO A 374 19.29 -27.32 -2.57
N ILE A 375 19.46 -26.10 -3.06
CA ILE A 375 19.61 -25.78 -4.47
C ILE A 375 21.08 -25.80 -4.91
N LEU A 376 21.98 -25.19 -4.08
CA LEU A 376 23.42 -25.24 -4.28
C LEU A 376 24.06 -26.05 -3.17
N LYS A 377 24.98 -26.97 -3.54
CA LYS A 377 25.49 -28.01 -2.64
C LYS A 377 27.03 -27.96 -2.50
N GLY A 378 27.57 -26.76 -2.30
CA GLY A 378 29.03 -26.55 -2.20
C GLY A 378 29.63 -26.18 -3.55
N ILE A 379 29.29 -25.01 -4.02
CA ILE A 379 29.80 -24.46 -5.29
C ILE A 379 31.09 -23.71 -5.03
N ASP A 380 32.13 -24.06 -5.77
CA ASP A 380 33.42 -23.39 -5.82
C ASP A 380 33.64 -22.79 -7.21
N LEU A 381 33.70 -21.45 -7.31
CA LEU A 381 34.00 -20.72 -8.55
C LEU A 381 35.06 -19.67 -8.28
N ASP A 382 36.00 -19.53 -9.19
CA ASP A 382 37.05 -18.51 -9.18
C ASP A 382 37.02 -17.73 -10.51
N ILE A 383 36.69 -16.45 -10.44
CA ILE A 383 36.47 -15.60 -11.61
C ILE A 383 37.49 -14.47 -11.55
N PRO A 384 38.65 -14.63 -12.19
CA PRO A 384 39.70 -13.61 -12.17
C PRO A 384 39.24 -12.28 -12.76
N ALA A 385 39.82 -11.19 -12.28
CA ALA A 385 39.52 -9.85 -12.77
C ALA A 385 39.56 -9.73 -14.28
N GLY A 386 38.55 -9.15 -14.89
CA GLY A 386 38.43 -8.94 -16.33
C GLY A 386 38.22 -10.21 -17.17
N LYS A 387 37.88 -11.34 -16.53
CA LYS A 387 37.57 -12.62 -17.19
C LYS A 387 36.09 -12.89 -17.23
N THR A 388 35.67 -13.66 -18.25
CA THR A 388 34.29 -14.10 -18.43
C THR A 388 34.16 -15.57 -18.05
N LEU A 389 33.32 -15.84 -17.03
CA LEU A 389 32.86 -17.17 -16.66
C LEU A 389 31.45 -17.39 -17.19
N ALA A 390 31.25 -18.45 -17.95
CA ALA A 390 29.92 -18.89 -18.36
C ALA A 390 29.39 -20.02 -17.45
N VAL A 391 28.13 -19.93 -17.06
CA VAL A 391 27.43 -20.95 -16.29
C VAL A 391 26.32 -21.53 -17.14
N VAL A 392 26.41 -22.80 -17.47
CA VAL A 392 25.43 -23.56 -18.26
C VAL A 392 24.90 -24.78 -17.50
N GLY A 393 23.86 -25.41 -18.01
CA GLY A 393 23.28 -26.62 -17.41
C GLY A 393 21.77 -26.70 -17.59
N PRO A 394 21.13 -27.79 -17.23
CA PRO A 394 19.68 -27.99 -17.37
C PRO A 394 18.87 -26.98 -16.56
N SER A 395 17.58 -26.86 -16.88
CA SER A 395 16.66 -26.02 -16.11
C SER A 395 16.59 -26.50 -14.65
N GLY A 396 16.56 -25.58 -13.69
CA GLY A 396 16.55 -25.92 -12.26
C GLY A 396 17.92 -26.27 -11.67
N ALA A 397 19.02 -26.26 -12.42
CA ALA A 397 20.36 -26.57 -11.90
C ALA A 397 20.93 -25.54 -10.90
N GLY A 398 20.29 -24.37 -10.75
CA GLY A 398 20.72 -23.33 -9.80
C GLY A 398 21.43 -22.13 -10.44
N LYS A 399 21.47 -22.02 -11.77
CA LYS A 399 22.19 -20.95 -12.50
C LYS A 399 21.79 -19.53 -12.07
N SER A 400 20.52 -19.17 -12.19
CA SER A 400 20.03 -17.82 -11.80
C SER A 400 20.11 -17.58 -10.29
N THR A 401 20.20 -18.64 -9.48
CA THR A 401 20.42 -18.55 -8.05
C THR A 401 21.79 -17.95 -7.74
N LEU A 402 22.83 -18.26 -8.52
CA LEU A 402 24.18 -17.67 -8.37
C LEU A 402 24.13 -16.14 -8.51
N ALA A 403 23.43 -15.63 -9.53
CA ALA A 403 23.27 -14.19 -9.72
C ALA A 403 22.56 -13.53 -8.53
N ARG A 404 21.46 -14.16 -8.04
CA ARG A 404 20.71 -13.65 -6.90
C ARG A 404 21.52 -13.62 -5.61
N LEU A 405 22.41 -14.60 -5.41
CA LEU A 405 23.30 -14.66 -4.25
C LEU A 405 24.43 -13.63 -4.35
N LEU A 406 25.01 -13.41 -5.53
CA LEU A 406 26.04 -12.39 -5.73
C LEU A 406 25.48 -10.97 -5.49
N TYR A 407 24.22 -10.72 -5.87
CA TYR A 407 23.47 -9.48 -5.53
C TYR A 407 23.06 -9.40 -4.05
N ARG A 408 23.31 -10.47 -3.29
CA ARG A 408 22.87 -10.60 -1.90
C ARG A 408 21.38 -10.30 -1.73
N PHE A 409 20.54 -10.91 -2.61
CA PHE A 409 19.08 -10.95 -2.38
C PHE A 409 18.69 -11.96 -1.31
N TYR A 410 19.59 -12.89 -1.02
CA TYR A 410 19.48 -13.89 0.03
C TYR A 410 20.85 -14.08 0.69
N ASP A 411 20.89 -14.39 1.98
CA ASP A 411 22.10 -14.81 2.64
C ASP A 411 22.33 -16.32 2.44
N LEU A 412 23.60 -16.74 2.45
CA LEU A 412 24.00 -18.13 2.24
C LEU A 412 23.60 -19.01 3.45
N THR A 413 23.34 -20.29 3.20
CA THR A 413 23.22 -21.29 4.27
C THR A 413 24.60 -21.85 4.68
N GLY A 414 25.64 -21.67 3.89
CA GLY A 414 27.01 -22.05 4.17
C GLY A 414 27.96 -21.59 3.08
N GLY A 415 29.25 -21.54 3.38
CA GLY A 415 30.27 -20.99 2.50
C GLY A 415 30.31 -19.47 2.53
N ARG A 416 31.01 -18.86 1.55
CA ARG A 416 31.07 -17.40 1.37
C ARG A 416 31.23 -17.01 -0.08
N ILE A 417 30.86 -15.76 -0.40
CA ILE A 417 31.16 -15.12 -1.69
C ILE A 417 31.99 -13.88 -1.41
N THR A 418 33.08 -13.71 -2.15
CA THR A 418 33.98 -12.56 -1.98
C THR A 418 34.14 -11.78 -3.29
N VAL A 419 34.32 -10.47 -3.17
CA VAL A 419 34.74 -9.58 -4.26
C VAL A 419 36.05 -8.91 -3.83
N ASP A 420 37.10 -9.10 -4.58
CA ASP A 420 38.49 -8.68 -4.23
C ASP A 420 38.86 -9.10 -2.78
N GLY A 421 38.49 -10.33 -2.39
CA GLY A 421 38.77 -10.88 -1.05
C GLY A 421 37.87 -10.38 0.06
N GLN A 422 36.99 -9.40 -0.19
CA GLN A 422 36.02 -8.89 0.79
C GLN A 422 34.74 -9.73 0.74
N ASP A 423 34.31 -10.27 1.87
CA ASP A 423 33.07 -11.04 1.99
C ASP A 423 31.85 -10.12 1.78
N ILE A 424 30.98 -10.48 0.82
CA ILE A 424 29.79 -9.70 0.52
C ILE A 424 28.78 -9.62 1.67
N ALA A 425 28.86 -10.55 2.64
CA ALA A 425 28.03 -10.53 3.82
C ALA A 425 28.47 -9.47 4.85
N GLN A 426 29.74 -9.03 4.78
CA GLN A 426 30.34 -8.09 5.74
C GLN A 426 30.42 -6.64 5.22
N VAL A 427 29.96 -6.38 4.00
CA VAL A 427 29.92 -5.04 3.40
C VAL A 427 28.47 -4.54 3.23
N THR A 428 28.30 -3.23 3.01
CA THR A 428 26.96 -2.68 2.80
C THR A 428 26.36 -3.13 1.46
N GLN A 429 25.10 -3.54 1.46
CA GLN A 429 24.38 -3.96 0.24
C GLN A 429 24.36 -2.86 -0.83
N ALA A 430 24.29 -1.59 -0.43
CA ALA A 430 24.29 -0.45 -1.35
C ALA A 430 25.60 -0.40 -2.16
N SER A 431 26.77 -0.53 -1.51
CA SER A 431 28.07 -0.53 -2.18
C SER A 431 28.28 -1.79 -3.04
N LEU A 432 27.86 -2.95 -2.55
CA LEU A 432 27.89 -4.20 -3.32
C LEU A 432 27.07 -4.06 -4.62
N ARG A 433 25.82 -3.65 -4.49
CA ARG A 433 24.90 -3.49 -5.63
C ARG A 433 25.33 -2.39 -6.60
N SER A 434 26.01 -1.35 -6.13
CA SER A 434 26.59 -0.34 -7.03
C SER A 434 27.72 -0.89 -7.89
N ALA A 435 28.50 -1.82 -7.37
CA ALA A 435 29.64 -2.45 -8.07
C ALA A 435 29.22 -3.54 -9.07
N ILE A 436 27.99 -4.04 -9.03
CA ILE A 436 27.51 -5.11 -9.89
C ILE A 436 26.46 -4.56 -10.87
N GLY A 437 26.61 -4.82 -12.16
CA GLY A 437 25.59 -4.60 -13.19
C GLY A 437 24.90 -5.89 -13.58
N ILE A 438 23.64 -5.81 -14.01
CA ILE A 438 22.92 -6.97 -14.53
C ILE A 438 22.15 -6.59 -15.79
N VAL A 439 22.21 -7.46 -16.77
CA VAL A 439 21.29 -7.50 -17.90
C VAL A 439 20.39 -8.72 -17.68
N PRO A 440 19.15 -8.53 -17.22
CA PRO A 440 18.28 -9.64 -16.84
C PRO A 440 17.65 -10.31 -18.06
N GLN A 441 17.18 -11.54 -17.90
CA GLN A 441 16.42 -12.29 -18.90
C GLN A 441 15.14 -11.54 -19.31
N ASP A 442 14.30 -11.21 -18.35
CA ASP A 442 13.09 -10.43 -18.55
C ASP A 442 13.32 -8.98 -18.17
N THR A 443 13.44 -8.12 -19.18
CA THR A 443 13.59 -6.70 -18.96
C THR A 443 12.27 -6.03 -18.65
N VAL A 444 12.11 -5.58 -17.41
CA VAL A 444 10.98 -4.75 -16.97
C VAL A 444 11.38 -3.27 -17.00
N LEU A 445 10.55 -2.45 -17.64
CA LEU A 445 10.73 -1.01 -17.74
C LEU A 445 9.68 -0.27 -16.89
N PHE A 446 10.07 0.87 -16.34
CA PHE A 446 9.13 1.79 -15.69
C PHE A 446 8.21 2.41 -16.75
N ASN A 447 6.96 2.61 -16.39
CA ASN A 447 6.00 3.31 -17.25
C ASN A 447 6.31 4.82 -17.34
N ASP A 448 7.47 5.12 -17.93
CA ASP A 448 8.02 6.46 -18.09
C ASP A 448 8.70 6.56 -19.48
N THR A 449 9.50 7.58 -19.68
CA THR A 449 10.23 7.81 -20.93
C THR A 449 11.39 6.82 -21.11
N ILE A 450 11.86 6.66 -22.36
CA ILE A 450 13.07 5.87 -22.66
C ILE A 450 14.26 6.50 -21.95
N GLY A 451 14.39 7.83 -21.99
CA GLY A 451 15.47 8.55 -21.32
C GLY A 451 15.49 8.31 -19.81
N TYR A 452 14.32 8.33 -19.14
CA TYR A 452 14.22 7.98 -17.73
C TYR A 452 14.67 6.55 -17.44
N ASN A 453 14.23 5.59 -18.27
CA ASN A 453 14.58 4.19 -18.11
C ASN A 453 16.08 3.92 -18.26
N ILE A 454 16.77 4.60 -19.17
CA ILE A 454 18.23 4.52 -19.31
C ILE A 454 18.90 5.23 -18.13
N GLY A 455 18.46 6.47 -17.82
CA GLY A 455 18.98 7.30 -16.73
C GLY A 455 18.90 6.66 -15.34
N TYR A 456 17.98 5.70 -15.16
CA TYR A 456 17.85 4.93 -13.92
C TYR A 456 19.13 4.15 -13.55
N GLY A 457 20.03 3.89 -14.51
CA GLY A 457 21.31 3.23 -14.26
C GLY A 457 22.24 4.02 -13.34
N ARG A 458 22.18 5.37 -13.33
CA ARG A 458 22.99 6.23 -12.47
C ARG A 458 22.25 7.52 -12.14
N GLU A 459 22.04 7.77 -10.85
CA GLU A 459 21.42 9.00 -10.35
C GLU A 459 22.24 10.23 -10.79
N GLY A 460 21.53 11.26 -11.26
CA GLY A 460 22.15 12.52 -11.70
C GLY A 460 22.85 12.46 -13.06
N ALA A 461 22.71 11.36 -13.82
CA ALA A 461 23.30 11.28 -15.17
C ALA A 461 22.71 12.35 -16.10
N GLY A 462 23.60 13.05 -16.83
CA GLY A 462 23.22 14.05 -17.80
C GLY A 462 22.71 13.44 -19.11
N GLN A 463 21.99 14.24 -19.92
CA GLN A 463 21.43 13.80 -21.20
C GLN A 463 22.51 13.24 -22.14
N ALA A 464 23.69 13.87 -22.24
CA ALA A 464 24.80 13.41 -23.09
C ALA A 464 25.33 12.02 -22.69
N GLU A 465 25.32 11.72 -21.40
CA GLU A 465 25.73 10.40 -20.87
C GLU A 465 24.70 9.33 -21.20
N ILE A 466 23.40 9.67 -21.09
CA ILE A 466 22.27 8.80 -21.49
C ILE A 466 22.36 8.48 -22.98
N GLU A 467 22.63 9.48 -23.82
CA GLU A 467 22.81 9.30 -25.27
C GLU A 467 24.03 8.45 -25.62
N THR A 468 25.12 8.62 -24.88
CA THR A 468 26.32 7.82 -25.04
C THR A 468 26.07 6.36 -24.70
N ALA A 469 25.34 6.11 -23.58
CA ALA A 469 24.93 4.76 -23.20
C ALA A 469 23.96 4.13 -24.21
N ALA A 470 23.04 4.93 -24.76
CA ALA A 470 22.13 4.48 -25.82
C ALA A 470 22.85 4.10 -27.12
N ARG A 471 23.88 4.87 -27.52
CA ARG A 471 24.75 4.53 -28.66
C ARG A 471 25.51 3.24 -28.41
N GLY A 472 26.09 3.11 -27.21
CA GLY A 472 26.81 1.89 -26.82
C GLY A 472 25.93 0.64 -26.77
N ALA A 473 24.63 0.79 -26.54
CA ALA A 473 23.64 -0.29 -26.55
C ALA A 473 22.97 -0.47 -27.94
N ALA A 474 23.41 0.22 -28.98
CA ALA A 474 22.87 0.20 -30.32
C ALA A 474 21.35 0.48 -30.40
N ILE A 475 20.81 1.35 -29.49
CA ILE A 475 19.39 1.73 -29.50
C ILE A 475 19.17 3.19 -29.91
N ALA A 476 20.20 4.02 -29.99
CA ALA A 476 20.08 5.45 -30.31
C ALA A 476 19.31 5.70 -31.61
N GLY A 477 19.66 4.96 -32.69
CA GLY A 477 18.98 5.10 -33.98
C GLY A 477 17.46 4.75 -33.94
N PHE A 478 17.05 3.84 -33.07
CA PHE A 478 15.62 3.58 -32.82
C PHE A 478 14.99 4.78 -32.09
N ILE A 479 15.62 5.27 -31.04
CA ILE A 479 15.12 6.39 -30.23
C ILE A 479 14.97 7.65 -31.08
N GLU A 480 15.94 7.97 -31.93
CA GLU A 480 15.95 9.14 -32.81
C GLU A 480 14.82 9.12 -33.85
N ARG A 481 14.35 7.94 -34.25
CA ARG A 481 13.19 7.79 -35.16
C ARG A 481 11.85 7.97 -34.44
N GLN A 482 11.84 7.99 -33.12
CA GLN A 482 10.59 8.21 -32.37
C GLN A 482 10.20 9.69 -32.40
N PRO A 483 8.91 10.04 -32.50
CA PRO A 483 8.46 11.44 -32.56
C PRO A 483 8.92 12.31 -31.38
N GLN A 484 9.10 11.70 -30.20
CA GLN A 484 9.53 12.38 -28.98
C GLN A 484 10.95 12.02 -28.57
N GLY A 485 11.71 11.27 -29.39
CA GLY A 485 13.07 10.82 -29.08
C GLY A 485 13.16 10.16 -27.70
N TYR A 486 14.09 10.61 -26.88
CA TYR A 486 14.27 10.12 -25.50
C TYR A 486 13.07 10.39 -24.58
N GLY A 487 12.18 11.33 -24.93
CA GLY A 487 10.91 11.62 -24.23
C GLY A 487 9.79 10.63 -24.56
N THR A 488 10.00 9.66 -25.43
CA THR A 488 8.99 8.66 -25.81
C THR A 488 8.65 7.75 -24.63
N ARG A 489 7.35 7.64 -24.27
CA ARG A 489 6.87 6.78 -23.20
C ARG A 489 6.76 5.33 -23.64
N VAL A 490 7.32 4.43 -22.83
CA VAL A 490 7.39 2.99 -23.13
C VAL A 490 6.13 2.19 -22.79
N GLY A 491 5.18 2.80 -22.07
CA GLY A 491 3.98 2.13 -21.59
C GLY A 491 4.23 1.25 -20.35
N GLU A 492 3.16 0.60 -19.86
CA GLU A 492 3.25 -0.30 -18.72
C GLU A 492 4.20 -1.46 -19.03
N ARG A 493 5.20 -1.70 -18.16
CA ARG A 493 6.24 -2.72 -18.33
C ARG A 493 6.94 -2.69 -19.71
N GLY A 494 6.90 -1.55 -20.41
CA GLY A 494 7.52 -1.41 -21.73
C GLY A 494 6.73 -2.09 -22.87
N LEU A 495 5.42 -2.27 -22.76
CA LEU A 495 4.58 -2.95 -23.77
C LEU A 495 4.64 -2.33 -25.17
N LYS A 496 5.06 -1.06 -25.29
CA LYS A 496 5.22 -0.39 -26.59
C LYS A 496 6.54 -0.69 -27.30
N LEU A 497 7.46 -1.41 -26.65
CA LEU A 497 8.74 -1.78 -27.20
C LEU A 497 8.79 -3.28 -27.49
N SER A 498 9.47 -3.65 -28.56
CA SER A 498 9.80 -5.06 -28.87
C SER A 498 10.74 -5.65 -27.81
N GLY A 499 10.86 -6.97 -27.76
CA GLY A 499 11.77 -7.66 -26.85
C GLY A 499 13.21 -7.18 -26.98
N GLY A 500 13.69 -7.04 -28.22
CA GLY A 500 15.04 -6.55 -28.52
C GLY A 500 15.30 -5.10 -28.09
N GLU A 501 14.31 -4.23 -28.26
CA GLU A 501 14.40 -2.83 -27.82
C GLU A 501 14.43 -2.72 -26.29
N LYS A 502 13.59 -3.49 -25.57
CA LYS A 502 13.65 -3.58 -24.10
C LYS A 502 15.03 -4.03 -23.63
N GLN A 503 15.58 -5.06 -24.26
CA GLN A 503 16.88 -5.60 -23.93
C GLN A 503 17.98 -4.56 -24.14
N ARG A 504 17.97 -3.83 -25.27
CA ARG A 504 18.92 -2.74 -25.54
C ARG A 504 18.79 -1.59 -24.53
N VAL A 505 17.57 -1.28 -24.05
CA VAL A 505 17.39 -0.30 -22.95
C VAL A 505 18.01 -0.82 -21.64
N ALA A 506 17.89 -2.12 -21.31
CA ALA A 506 18.54 -2.70 -20.14
C ALA A 506 20.07 -2.67 -20.26
N ILE A 507 20.58 -2.95 -21.46
CA ILE A 507 22.02 -2.84 -21.77
C ILE A 507 22.50 -1.39 -21.61
N ALA A 508 21.77 -0.40 -22.16
CA ALA A 508 22.10 1.01 -22.01
C ALA A 508 22.10 1.46 -20.53
N ARG A 509 21.12 0.99 -19.73
CA ARG A 509 21.06 1.21 -18.29
C ARG A 509 22.31 0.68 -17.57
N THR A 510 22.75 -0.52 -17.94
CA THR A 510 23.94 -1.17 -17.35
C THR A 510 25.24 -0.48 -17.79
N LEU A 511 25.33 -0.04 -19.04
CA LEU A 511 26.45 0.76 -19.55
C LEU A 511 26.59 2.09 -18.81
N LEU A 512 25.48 2.79 -18.60
CA LEU A 512 25.45 4.06 -17.86
C LEU A 512 25.92 3.90 -16.41
N LYS A 513 25.58 2.77 -15.79
CA LYS A 513 26.05 2.41 -14.45
C LYS A 513 27.54 2.17 -14.39
N ASN A 514 28.13 1.62 -15.46
CA ASN A 514 29.55 1.30 -15.61
C ASN A 514 30.16 0.45 -14.47
N PRO A 515 29.60 -0.71 -14.16
CA PRO A 515 30.03 -1.53 -13.04
C PRO A 515 31.30 -2.33 -13.39
N PRO A 516 32.20 -2.61 -12.40
CA PRO A 516 33.37 -3.47 -12.59
C PRO A 516 33.00 -4.97 -12.71
N VAL A 517 31.86 -5.40 -12.16
CA VAL A 517 31.37 -6.78 -12.24
C VAL A 517 30.04 -6.77 -13.02
N LEU A 518 29.90 -7.68 -13.98
CA LEU A 518 28.75 -7.78 -14.86
C LEU A 518 28.10 -9.17 -14.76
N ILE A 519 26.80 -9.20 -14.74
CA ILE A 519 26.00 -10.43 -14.84
C ILE A 519 25.11 -10.32 -16.08
N LEU A 520 25.21 -11.30 -16.98
CA LEU A 520 24.37 -11.45 -18.15
C LEU A 520 23.47 -12.70 -17.92
N ASP A 521 22.19 -12.49 -17.65
CA ASP A 521 21.24 -13.58 -17.38
C ASP A 521 20.33 -13.77 -18.60
N GLU A 522 20.63 -14.79 -19.44
CA GLU A 522 19.88 -15.15 -20.65
C GLU A 522 19.53 -13.98 -21.59
N ALA A 523 20.44 -13.08 -21.76
CA ALA A 523 20.22 -11.78 -22.41
C ALA A 523 19.70 -11.85 -23.88
N THR A 524 19.51 -13.04 -24.47
CA THR A 524 19.09 -13.22 -25.88
C THR A 524 17.95 -14.20 -26.10
N SER A 525 17.34 -14.75 -25.03
CA SER A 525 16.41 -15.90 -25.14
C SER A 525 15.09 -15.62 -25.87
N ALA A 526 14.66 -14.35 -25.98
CA ALA A 526 13.36 -13.95 -26.55
C ALA A 526 13.50 -13.19 -27.88
N LEU A 527 14.60 -13.36 -28.63
CA LEU A 527 14.93 -12.54 -29.81
C LEU A 527 14.93 -13.36 -31.09
N ASP A 528 14.59 -12.70 -32.21
CA ASP A 528 14.80 -13.23 -33.54
C ASP A 528 16.30 -13.33 -33.88
N SER A 529 16.70 -14.23 -34.77
CA SER A 529 18.09 -14.57 -35.04
C SER A 529 18.97 -13.38 -35.52
N ARG A 530 18.38 -12.39 -36.20
CA ARG A 530 19.11 -11.19 -36.65
C ARG A 530 19.40 -10.24 -35.50
N THR A 531 18.39 -9.95 -34.69
CA THR A 531 18.49 -9.10 -33.51
C THR A 531 19.38 -9.74 -32.43
N GLU A 532 19.39 -11.08 -32.34
CA GLU A 532 20.27 -11.84 -31.45
C GLU A 532 21.76 -11.58 -31.78
N GLY A 533 22.17 -11.64 -33.05
CA GLY A 533 23.54 -11.38 -33.46
C GLY A 533 24.02 -9.98 -33.08
N GLU A 534 23.22 -8.95 -33.38
CA GLU A 534 23.56 -7.55 -33.08
C GLU A 534 23.66 -7.29 -31.54
N ILE A 535 22.84 -7.97 -30.73
CA ILE A 535 22.89 -7.86 -29.28
C ILE A 535 24.12 -8.59 -28.73
N LEU A 536 24.47 -9.76 -29.26
CA LEU A 536 25.66 -10.50 -28.86
C LEU A 536 26.94 -9.68 -29.08
N ASP A 537 27.09 -9.04 -30.24
CA ASP A 537 28.22 -8.16 -30.52
C ASP A 537 28.28 -7.00 -29.50
N THR A 538 27.15 -6.44 -29.16
CA THR A 538 27.03 -5.37 -28.16
C THR A 538 27.43 -5.87 -26.76
N LEU A 539 26.95 -7.06 -26.35
CA LEU A 539 27.30 -7.68 -25.07
C LEU A 539 28.78 -8.00 -24.96
N GLN A 540 29.41 -8.57 -26.02
CA GLN A 540 30.85 -8.83 -26.06
C GLN A 540 31.69 -7.55 -25.95
N ALA A 541 31.22 -6.45 -26.55
CA ALA A 541 31.90 -5.16 -26.40
C ALA A 541 31.85 -4.64 -24.95
N ILE A 542 30.74 -4.93 -24.22
CA ILE A 542 30.55 -4.52 -22.83
C ILE A 542 31.37 -5.38 -21.86
N GLU A 543 31.57 -6.65 -22.16
CA GLU A 543 32.35 -7.59 -21.32
C GLU A 543 33.82 -7.18 -21.23
N ARG A 544 34.38 -6.53 -22.27
CA ARG A 544 35.80 -6.18 -22.33
C ARG A 544 36.23 -5.34 -21.12
N GLY A 545 37.22 -5.87 -20.40
CA GLY A 545 37.81 -5.21 -19.23
C GLY A 545 36.95 -5.29 -17.94
N ARG A 546 35.83 -6.04 -17.94
CA ARG A 546 34.98 -6.30 -16.77
C ARG A 546 35.02 -7.78 -16.41
N THR A 547 34.86 -8.06 -15.12
CA THR A 547 34.62 -9.43 -14.66
C THR A 547 33.19 -9.80 -14.94
N THR A 548 32.96 -10.81 -15.78
CA THR A 548 31.63 -11.13 -16.29
C THR A 548 31.21 -12.55 -15.91
N ILE A 549 29.96 -12.69 -15.46
CA ILE A 549 29.28 -13.97 -15.29
C ILE A 549 28.15 -14.04 -16.31
N VAL A 550 28.23 -15.00 -17.23
CA VAL A 550 27.20 -15.26 -18.23
C VAL A 550 26.39 -16.49 -17.83
N ILE A 551 25.10 -16.29 -17.53
CA ILE A 551 24.16 -17.40 -17.33
C ILE A 551 23.45 -17.62 -18.65
N ALA A 552 23.67 -18.78 -19.26
CA ALA A 552 23.16 -19.03 -20.60
C ALA A 552 22.28 -20.28 -20.69
N HIS A 553 21.20 -20.14 -21.45
CA HIS A 553 20.41 -21.24 -21.97
C HIS A 553 20.81 -21.60 -23.41
N ARG A 554 21.25 -20.64 -24.19
CA ARG A 554 21.80 -20.87 -25.56
C ARG A 554 23.30 -20.97 -25.49
N LEU A 555 23.83 -22.15 -25.82
CA LEU A 555 25.28 -22.39 -25.74
C LEU A 555 26.12 -21.60 -26.76
N SER A 556 25.49 -21.10 -27.83
CA SER A 556 26.15 -20.17 -28.78
C SER A 556 26.65 -18.88 -28.15
N THR A 557 26.04 -18.44 -27.06
CA THR A 557 26.39 -17.18 -26.35
C THR A 557 27.64 -17.33 -25.50
N VAL A 558 28.06 -18.55 -25.16
CA VAL A 558 29.16 -18.82 -24.22
C VAL A 558 30.44 -19.34 -24.89
N VAL A 559 30.45 -19.50 -26.19
CA VAL A 559 31.60 -20.03 -26.94
C VAL A 559 32.88 -19.22 -26.69
N HIS A 560 32.74 -17.92 -26.47
CA HIS A 560 33.85 -16.98 -26.26
C HIS A 560 34.27 -16.80 -24.81
N ALA A 561 33.57 -17.46 -23.85
CA ALA A 561 33.90 -17.36 -22.43
C ALA A 561 35.30 -17.93 -22.15
N ASP A 562 36.07 -17.26 -21.25
CA ASP A 562 37.38 -17.75 -20.81
C ASP A 562 37.26 -19.13 -20.13
N GLU A 563 36.19 -19.32 -19.38
CA GLU A 563 35.88 -20.60 -18.73
C GLU A 563 34.37 -20.86 -18.75
N ILE A 564 33.99 -22.09 -18.98
CA ILE A 564 32.60 -22.59 -18.92
C ILE A 564 32.49 -23.59 -17.78
N VAL A 565 31.48 -23.42 -16.96
CA VAL A 565 31.14 -24.31 -15.85
C VAL A 565 29.75 -24.89 -16.12
N VAL A 566 29.65 -26.23 -16.06
CA VAL A 566 28.41 -26.94 -16.18
C VAL A 566 27.87 -27.27 -14.80
N LEU A 567 26.66 -26.78 -14.51
CA LEU A 567 25.93 -27.05 -13.29
C LEU A 567 24.90 -28.14 -13.52
N GLU A 568 24.87 -29.16 -12.64
CA GLU A 568 23.84 -30.16 -12.59
C GLU A 568 23.46 -30.44 -11.13
N ALA A 569 22.16 -30.46 -10.85
CA ALA A 569 21.60 -30.74 -9.52
C ALA A 569 22.27 -29.95 -8.36
N GLY A 570 22.70 -28.72 -8.62
CA GLY A 570 23.33 -27.82 -7.64
C GLY A 570 24.82 -28.06 -7.40
N GLN A 571 25.50 -28.78 -8.29
CA GLN A 571 26.95 -29.05 -8.24
C GLN A 571 27.62 -28.71 -9.57
N VAL A 572 28.91 -28.41 -9.53
CA VAL A 572 29.76 -28.28 -10.73
C VAL A 572 30.19 -29.66 -11.17
N VAL A 573 29.73 -30.07 -12.36
CA VAL A 573 30.07 -31.40 -12.93
C VAL A 573 31.18 -31.32 -13.98
N GLU A 574 31.24 -30.23 -14.72
CA GLU A 574 32.29 -30.00 -15.71
C GLU A 574 32.80 -28.57 -15.66
N ARG A 575 34.08 -28.41 -16.03
CA ARG A 575 34.77 -27.12 -16.13
C ARG A 575 35.79 -27.14 -17.23
N GLY A 576 35.92 -26.07 -18.03
CA GLY A 576 36.90 -25.92 -19.10
C GLY A 576 36.52 -24.89 -20.14
N SER A 577 37.33 -24.73 -21.18
CA SER A 577 36.98 -23.95 -22.37
C SER A 577 35.99 -24.71 -23.27
N HIS A 578 35.30 -24.01 -24.16
CA HIS A 578 34.38 -24.61 -25.14
C HIS A 578 35.02 -25.82 -25.87
N ALA A 579 36.22 -25.62 -26.46
CA ALA A 579 36.91 -26.67 -27.18
C ALA A 579 37.35 -27.85 -26.28
N ALA A 580 37.68 -27.60 -25.01
CA ALA A 580 38.05 -28.66 -24.07
C ALA A 580 36.83 -29.51 -23.66
N LEU A 581 35.69 -28.85 -23.40
CA LEU A 581 34.45 -29.53 -22.99
C LEU A 581 33.84 -30.36 -24.13
N LEU A 582 33.91 -29.89 -25.37
CA LEU A 582 33.47 -30.67 -26.53
C LEU A 582 34.31 -31.96 -26.70
N ARG A 583 35.66 -31.87 -26.50
CA ARG A 583 36.54 -33.05 -26.58
C ARG A 583 36.32 -34.06 -25.44
N LYS A 584 35.79 -33.60 -24.31
CA LYS A 584 35.50 -34.43 -23.14
C LYS A 584 34.27 -35.33 -23.34
N ASP A 585 33.44 -34.98 -24.35
CA ASP A 585 32.22 -35.70 -24.74
C ASP A 585 31.27 -35.97 -23.54
N GLY A 586 31.17 -35.00 -22.66
CA GLY A 586 30.33 -35.05 -21.46
C GLY A 586 29.00 -34.31 -21.64
N LEU A 587 28.40 -33.90 -20.52
CA LEU A 587 27.11 -33.21 -20.49
C LEU A 587 27.10 -31.93 -21.34
N TYR A 588 28.20 -31.18 -21.38
CA TYR A 588 28.29 -30.00 -22.23
C TYR A 588 28.20 -30.35 -23.72
N ALA A 589 28.91 -31.37 -24.15
CA ALA A 589 28.89 -31.82 -25.55
C ALA A 589 27.51 -32.35 -25.94
N GLU A 590 26.84 -33.12 -25.06
CA GLU A 590 25.47 -33.57 -25.27
C GLU A 590 24.50 -32.40 -25.47
N MET A 591 24.53 -31.41 -24.57
CA MET A 591 23.71 -30.21 -24.66
C MET A 591 23.96 -29.41 -25.92
N TRP A 592 25.25 -29.28 -26.33
CA TRP A 592 25.66 -28.58 -27.53
C TRP A 592 25.12 -29.26 -28.80
N ASN A 593 25.31 -30.59 -28.93
CA ASN A 593 24.86 -31.36 -30.07
C ASN A 593 23.33 -31.31 -30.22
N ARG A 594 22.59 -31.39 -29.10
CA ARG A 594 21.14 -31.27 -29.12
C ARG A 594 20.70 -29.88 -29.63
N GLN A 595 21.27 -28.80 -29.12
CA GLN A 595 20.94 -27.45 -29.59
C GLN A 595 21.32 -27.19 -31.05
N ALA A 596 22.41 -27.82 -31.53
CA ALA A 596 22.83 -27.75 -32.92
C ALA A 596 21.83 -28.48 -33.84
N GLN A 597 21.30 -29.62 -33.41
CA GLN A 597 20.28 -30.37 -34.16
C GLN A 597 18.95 -29.60 -34.21
N GLU A 598 18.47 -29.07 -33.08
CA GLU A 598 17.25 -28.25 -33.02
C GLU A 598 17.33 -27.03 -33.97
N ARG A 599 18.48 -26.36 -34.06
CA ARG A 599 18.71 -25.24 -35.01
C ARG A 599 18.68 -25.68 -36.46
N ALA A 600 19.28 -26.83 -36.77
CA ALA A 600 19.28 -27.35 -38.14
C ALA A 600 17.86 -27.69 -38.60
N GLU A 601 17.04 -28.26 -37.71
CA GLU A 601 15.62 -28.59 -37.96
C GLU A 601 14.79 -27.32 -38.14
N GLU A 602 14.98 -26.29 -37.30
CA GLU A 602 14.30 -24.99 -37.43
C GLU A 602 14.64 -24.29 -38.76
N THR A 603 15.87 -24.37 -39.21
CA THR A 603 16.32 -23.79 -40.50
C THR A 603 15.68 -24.53 -41.68
N LEU A 604 15.62 -25.84 -41.62
CA LEU A 604 14.94 -26.68 -42.63
C LEU A 604 13.43 -26.50 -42.68
N ALA A 605 12.80 -26.18 -41.53
CA ALA A 605 11.36 -25.92 -41.45
C ALA A 605 10.97 -24.49 -41.90
N ALA A 606 11.94 -23.57 -41.94
CA ALA A 606 11.77 -22.18 -42.40
C ALA A 606 12.03 -21.98 -43.91
N GLU A 607 12.72 -22.92 -44.57
CA GLU A 607 12.85 -23.05 -46.03
C GLU A 607 11.66 -23.83 -46.64
#